data_3c863f7637893ddf84aefbc32bfba234
#
_entry.id   3c863f7637893ddf84aefbc32bfba234
#
_cell.length_a   1.000
_cell.length_b   1.000
_cell.length_c   1.000
_cell.angle_alpha   90.00
_cell.angle_beta   90.00
_cell.angle_gamma   90.00
#
_symmetry.space_group_name_H-M   'P 1'
#
loop_
_entity.id
_entity.type
_entity.pdbx_description
1 polymer ?
#
loop_
_entity_poly.entity_id
_entity_poly.type
_entity_poly.pdbx_seq_one_letter_code
_entity_poly.pdbx_strand_id
1 'polypeptide(L)'
;MAAALTALDEGRTPERPVFREAVRTLLAVLAERAPGRSVEVRVPPYGAVQCAPGPRHTRGTPPNVVETDPATWLALATGRLGWAEAVTEGRVRVSGIRADLSAFLPL
;
A
#
# COMPACT_ATOMS: atom_id res chain seq x y z
N MET A 1 -1.56 -13.82 8.31
CA MET A 1 -1.83 -12.40 8.68
C MET A 1 -1.50 -12.10 10.14
N ALA A 2 -2.04 -12.87 11.07
CA ALA A 2 -1.83 -12.59 12.50
C ALA A 2 -0.34 -12.59 12.89
N ALA A 3 0.44 -13.55 12.38
CA ALA A 3 1.87 -13.63 12.69
C ALA A 3 2.63 -12.39 12.17
N ALA A 4 2.26 -11.88 11.01
CA ALA A 4 2.88 -10.69 10.45
C ALA A 4 2.59 -9.46 11.32
N LEU A 5 1.34 -9.29 11.74
CA LEU A 5 0.94 -8.16 12.57
C LEU A 5 1.52 -8.22 13.98
N THR A 6 1.61 -9.43 14.55
CA THR A 6 2.28 -9.61 15.84
C THR A 6 3.75 -9.21 15.78
N ALA A 7 4.46 -9.64 14.72
CA ALA A 7 5.86 -9.27 14.53
C ALA A 7 6.00 -7.77 14.39
N LEU A 8 5.12 -7.13 13.62
CA LEU A 8 5.12 -5.69 13.43
C LEU A 8 4.94 -4.96 14.76
N ASP A 9 3.96 -5.38 15.57
CA ASP A 9 3.66 -4.77 16.85
C ASP A 9 4.81 -4.93 17.85
N GLU A 10 5.61 -6.00 17.70
CA GLU A 10 6.77 -6.26 18.54
C GLU A 10 8.07 -5.67 17.99
N GLY A 11 8.00 -4.91 16.91
CA GLY A 11 9.17 -4.31 16.29
C GLY A 11 10.06 -5.30 15.55
N ARG A 12 9.53 -6.47 15.19
CA ARG A 12 10.27 -7.51 14.47
C ARG A 12 9.88 -7.54 13.01
N THR A 13 10.76 -8.03 12.15
CA THR A 13 10.47 -8.28 10.75
C THR A 13 9.90 -9.69 10.62
N PRO A 14 8.71 -9.85 10.01
CA PRO A 14 8.17 -11.19 9.75
C PRO A 14 9.07 -11.99 8.80
N GLU A 15 8.98 -13.30 8.85
CA GLU A 15 9.64 -14.16 7.88
C GLU A 15 9.12 -13.84 6.47
N ARG A 16 9.98 -13.99 5.46
CA ARG A 16 9.67 -13.60 4.09
C ARG A 16 8.33 -14.15 3.55
N PRO A 17 8.04 -15.44 3.64
CA PRO A 17 6.78 -15.97 3.12
C PRO A 17 5.57 -15.38 3.82
N VAL A 18 5.64 -15.20 5.12
CA VAL A 18 4.57 -14.60 5.93
C VAL A 18 4.37 -13.13 5.56
N PHE A 19 5.46 -12.41 5.43
CA PHE A 19 5.45 -10.98 5.07
C PHE A 19 4.87 -10.78 3.67
N ARG A 20 5.34 -11.55 2.70
CA ARG A 20 4.85 -11.48 1.32
C ARG A 20 3.35 -11.75 1.23
N GLU A 21 2.89 -12.81 1.91
CA GLU A 21 1.48 -13.16 1.89
C GLU A 21 0.61 -12.06 2.50
N ALA A 22 1.02 -11.50 3.64
CA ALA A 22 0.31 -10.42 4.28
C ALA A 22 0.21 -9.18 3.39
N VAL A 23 1.34 -8.79 2.78
CA VAL A 23 1.38 -7.65 1.86
C VAL A 23 0.43 -7.86 0.69
N ARG A 24 0.52 -9.02 0.03
CA ARG A 24 -0.31 -9.32 -1.14
C ARG A 24 -1.79 -9.43 -0.81
N THR A 25 -2.14 -10.01 0.33
CA THR A 25 -3.52 -10.11 0.77
C THR A 25 -4.14 -8.72 0.93
N LEU A 26 -3.42 -7.81 1.58
CA LEU A 26 -3.93 -6.46 1.81
C LEU A 26 -3.94 -5.61 0.54
N LEU A 27 -2.98 -5.82 -0.38
CA LEU A 27 -3.03 -5.17 -1.69
C LEU A 27 -4.28 -5.61 -2.46
N ALA A 28 -4.62 -6.90 -2.42
CA ALA A 28 -5.82 -7.41 -3.07
C ALA A 28 -7.09 -6.81 -2.46
N VAL A 29 -7.13 -6.66 -1.13
CA VAL A 29 -8.26 -6.02 -0.45
C VAL A 29 -8.41 -4.57 -0.90
N LEU A 30 -7.29 -3.83 -1.01
CA LEU A 30 -7.33 -2.45 -1.50
C LEU A 30 -7.91 -2.40 -2.93
N ALA A 31 -7.43 -3.24 -3.82
CA ALA A 31 -7.90 -3.27 -5.20
C ALA A 31 -9.40 -3.62 -5.30
N GLU A 32 -9.88 -4.46 -4.39
CA GLU A 32 -11.29 -4.84 -4.32
C GLU A 32 -12.16 -3.71 -3.78
N ARG A 33 -11.71 -3.03 -2.73
CA ARG A 33 -12.47 -1.95 -2.09
C ARG A 33 -12.39 -0.63 -2.87
N ALA A 34 -11.32 -0.41 -3.59
CA ALA A 34 -11.11 0.79 -4.39
C ALA A 34 -10.81 0.40 -5.83
N PRO A 35 -11.78 -0.15 -6.58
CA PRO A 35 -11.53 -0.60 -7.93
C PRO A 35 -11.21 0.56 -8.87
N GLY A 36 -10.34 0.29 -9.85
CA GLY A 36 -9.93 1.28 -10.83
C GLY A 36 -8.48 1.09 -11.25
N ARG A 37 -8.01 1.98 -12.10
CA ARG A 37 -6.64 1.96 -12.63
C ARG A 37 -5.99 3.34 -12.61
N SER A 38 -6.46 4.22 -11.74
CA SER A 38 -5.95 5.58 -11.64
C SER A 38 -4.64 5.67 -10.88
N VAL A 39 -4.41 4.77 -9.93
CA VAL A 39 -3.24 4.77 -9.06
C VAL A 39 -2.61 3.39 -9.04
N GLU A 40 -1.29 3.32 -9.17
CA GLU A 40 -0.54 2.10 -8.92
C GLU A 40 0.09 2.17 -7.54
N VAL A 41 -0.15 1.15 -6.72
CA VAL A 41 0.47 1.00 -5.41
C VAL A 41 1.52 -0.09 -5.49
N ARG A 42 2.77 0.26 -5.21
CA ARG A 42 3.93 -0.63 -5.28
C ARG A 42 4.50 -0.87 -3.89
N VAL A 43 4.70 -2.12 -3.55
CA VAL A 43 5.30 -2.54 -2.27
C VAL A 43 6.42 -3.54 -2.57
N PRO A 44 7.57 -3.06 -3.07
CA PRO A 44 8.68 -3.95 -3.38
C PRO A 44 9.22 -4.64 -2.11
N PRO A 45 9.68 -5.87 -2.20
CA PRO A 45 9.76 -6.70 -3.40
C PRO A 45 8.53 -7.58 -3.61
N TYR A 46 7.43 -7.37 -2.89
CA TYR A 46 6.36 -8.35 -2.78
C TYR A 46 5.19 -8.19 -3.73
N GLY A 47 4.90 -6.99 -4.21
CA GLY A 47 3.81 -6.85 -5.16
C GLY A 47 3.43 -5.43 -5.49
N ALA A 48 2.44 -5.32 -6.39
CA ALA A 48 1.84 -4.06 -6.79
C ALA A 48 0.42 -4.31 -7.26
N VAL A 49 -0.45 -3.31 -7.10
CA VAL A 49 -1.81 -3.35 -7.63
C VAL A 49 -2.19 -1.99 -8.21
N GLN A 50 -3.15 -1.98 -9.11
CA GLN A 50 -3.79 -0.76 -9.54
C GLN A 50 -5.11 -0.61 -8.78
N CYS A 51 -5.47 0.62 -8.43
CA CYS A 51 -6.67 0.91 -7.68
C CYS A 51 -7.17 2.32 -7.96
N ALA A 52 -8.26 2.66 -7.32
CA ALA A 52 -8.92 3.95 -7.30
C ALA A 52 -9.57 4.34 -8.64
N PRO A 53 -10.77 4.91 -8.58
CA PRO A 53 -11.46 5.43 -9.75
C PRO A 53 -10.77 6.70 -10.25
N GLY A 54 -10.91 6.97 -11.54
CA GLY A 54 -10.35 8.17 -12.14
C GLY A 54 -9.99 7.97 -13.60
N PRO A 55 -9.32 8.94 -14.22
CA PRO A 55 -8.92 8.85 -15.62
C PRO A 55 -8.06 7.62 -15.86
N ARG A 56 -8.38 6.92 -16.94
CA ARG A 56 -7.66 5.71 -17.34
C ARG A 56 -6.37 6.10 -18.05
N HIS A 57 -5.28 5.49 -17.65
CA HIS A 57 -4.02 5.64 -18.35
C HIS A 57 -3.90 4.56 -19.42
N THR A 58 -3.59 4.95 -20.66
CA THR A 58 -3.60 4.04 -21.81
C THR A 58 -2.21 3.62 -22.28
N ARG A 59 -1.16 4.30 -21.83
CA ARG A 59 0.22 4.02 -22.25
C ARG A 59 1.22 4.27 -21.14
N GLY A 60 2.26 3.44 -21.10
CA GLY A 60 3.41 3.63 -20.24
C GLY A 60 3.14 3.51 -18.76
N THR A 61 3.90 4.25 -17.97
CA THR A 61 3.78 4.26 -16.53
C THR A 61 2.49 4.93 -16.10
N PRO A 62 1.75 4.37 -15.10
CA PRO A 62 0.59 5.05 -14.54
C PRO A 62 0.93 6.47 -14.09
N PRO A 63 0.03 7.45 -14.29
CA PRO A 63 0.31 8.84 -13.96
C PRO A 63 0.42 9.08 -12.46
N ASN A 64 -0.12 8.18 -11.63
CA ASN A 64 -0.12 8.31 -10.18
C ASN A 64 0.44 7.04 -9.58
N VAL A 65 1.46 7.19 -8.75
CA VAL A 65 2.15 6.05 -8.14
C VAL A 65 2.33 6.32 -6.65
N VAL A 66 2.03 5.31 -5.86
CA VAL A 66 2.34 5.26 -4.43
C VAL A 66 3.28 4.10 -4.23
N GLU A 67 4.46 4.35 -3.67
CA GLU A 67 5.43 3.29 -3.39
C GLU A 67 5.87 3.36 -1.94
N THR A 68 5.89 2.21 -1.28
CA THR A 68 6.31 2.12 0.10
C THR A 68 6.91 0.74 0.39
N ASP A 69 7.54 0.61 1.55
CA ASP A 69 8.08 -0.67 2.00
C ASP A 69 6.99 -1.55 2.63
N PRO A 70 7.28 -2.87 2.75
CA PRO A 70 6.28 -3.80 3.29
C PRO A 70 5.79 -3.49 4.69
N ALA A 71 6.66 -3.10 5.61
CA ALA A 71 6.26 -2.79 6.98
C ALA A 71 5.35 -1.57 7.04
N THR A 72 5.69 -0.52 6.30
CA THR A 72 4.86 0.68 6.21
C THR A 72 3.51 0.36 5.59
N TRP A 73 3.48 -0.46 4.55
CA TRP A 73 2.23 -0.87 3.92
C TRP A 73 1.31 -1.59 4.91
N LEU A 74 1.83 -2.58 5.65
CA LEU A 74 1.02 -3.27 6.65
C LEU A 74 0.50 -2.32 7.73
N ALA A 75 1.33 -1.38 8.18
CA ALA A 75 0.92 -0.41 9.19
C ALA A 75 -0.20 0.50 8.69
N LEU A 76 -0.10 0.99 7.46
CA LEU A 76 -1.13 1.81 6.83
C LEU A 76 -2.44 1.06 6.64
N ALA A 77 -2.35 -0.15 6.11
CA ALA A 77 -3.52 -0.96 5.79
C ALA A 77 -4.30 -1.38 7.04
N THR A 78 -3.62 -1.53 8.17
CA THR A 78 -4.22 -1.98 9.43
C THR A 78 -4.50 -0.87 10.43
N GLY A 79 -4.24 0.38 10.06
CA GLY A 79 -4.52 1.52 10.91
C GLY A 79 -3.50 1.78 12.00
N ARG A 80 -2.35 1.12 11.96
CA ARG A 80 -1.25 1.34 12.90
C ARG A 80 -0.48 2.62 12.61
N LEU A 81 -0.59 3.12 11.41
CA LEU A 81 0.07 4.34 10.95
C LEU A 81 -0.92 5.11 10.07
N GLY A 82 -1.05 6.41 10.30
CA GLY A 82 -1.90 7.26 9.48
C GLY A 82 -1.21 7.65 8.17
N TRP A 83 -2.01 7.87 7.12
CA TRP A 83 -1.50 8.27 5.81
C TRP A 83 -0.70 9.58 5.88
N ALA A 84 -1.29 10.62 6.49
CA ALA A 84 -0.62 11.93 6.58
C ALA A 84 0.72 11.84 7.32
N GLU A 85 0.77 11.06 8.39
CA GLU A 85 1.99 10.83 9.15
C GLU A 85 3.05 10.13 8.31
N ALA A 86 2.66 9.09 7.58
CA ALA A 86 3.58 8.35 6.71
C ALA A 86 4.17 9.23 5.62
N VAL A 87 3.35 10.08 5.00
CA VAL A 87 3.81 11.03 3.98
C VAL A 87 4.78 12.05 4.59
N THR A 88 4.41 12.62 5.72
CA THR A 88 5.24 13.62 6.41
C THR A 88 6.60 13.05 6.82
N GLU A 89 6.64 11.79 7.25
CA GLU A 89 7.88 11.12 7.66
C GLU A 89 8.70 10.59 6.48
N GLY A 90 8.22 10.77 5.25
CA GLY A 90 8.92 10.28 4.08
C GLY A 90 8.91 8.76 3.91
N ARG A 91 7.96 8.07 4.56
CA ARG A 91 7.84 6.61 4.49
C ARG A 91 7.09 6.12 3.26
N VAL A 92 6.45 7.04 2.55
CA VAL A 92 5.70 6.77 1.32
C VAL A 92 6.19 7.72 0.25
N ARG A 93 6.47 7.21 -0.93
CA ARG A 93 6.76 8.02 -2.11
C ARG A 93 5.49 8.16 -2.92
N VAL A 94 5.06 9.40 -3.14
CA VAL A 94 3.88 9.70 -3.93
C VAL A 94 4.27 10.49 -5.17
N SER A 95 3.68 10.13 -6.30
CA SER A 95 3.93 10.76 -7.59
C SER A 95 2.61 10.91 -8.32
N GLY A 96 2.34 12.11 -8.85
CA GLY A 96 1.10 12.40 -9.54
C GLY A 96 0.06 13.07 -8.63
N ILE A 97 -0.89 13.75 -9.24
CA ILE A 97 -1.85 14.59 -8.51
C ILE A 97 -2.98 13.79 -7.84
N ARG A 98 -3.14 12.51 -8.19
CA ARG A 98 -4.18 11.64 -7.63
C ARG A 98 -3.61 10.54 -6.73
N ALA A 99 -2.37 10.63 -6.33
CA ALA A 99 -1.69 9.63 -5.53
C ALA A 99 -1.93 9.82 -4.03
N ASP A 100 -3.19 9.98 -3.64
CA ASP A 100 -3.60 10.14 -2.24
C ASP A 100 -4.55 8.99 -1.89
N LEU A 101 -4.13 8.14 -0.97
CA LEU A 101 -4.90 6.98 -0.54
C LEU A 101 -5.62 7.20 0.78
N SER A 102 -5.64 8.43 1.29
CA SER A 102 -6.23 8.71 2.61
C SER A 102 -7.71 8.32 2.69
N ALA A 103 -8.45 8.39 1.57
CA ALA A 103 -9.85 8.02 1.53
C ALA A 103 -10.09 6.51 1.65
N PHE A 104 -9.05 5.69 1.41
CA PHE A 104 -9.17 4.22 1.35
C PHE A 104 -8.49 3.51 2.50
N LEU A 105 -7.66 4.21 3.27
CA LEU A 105 -6.89 3.62 4.37
C LEU A 105 -7.36 4.16 5.72
N PRO A 106 -7.36 3.32 6.76
CA PRO A 106 -7.07 1.88 6.74
C PRO A 106 -8.15 1.06 6.05
N LEU A 107 -7.78 -0.17 5.71
CA LEU A 107 -8.70 -1.10 5.03
C LEU A 107 -9.77 -1.68 5.97
#